data_a1ba5f5cac83b257d476ff5a2163fb0a
#
_entry.id   a1ba5f5cac83b257d476ff5a2163fb0a
#
_cell.length_a   1.000
_cell.length_b   1.000
_cell.length_c   1.000
_cell.angle_alpha   90.00
_cell.angle_beta   90.00
_cell.angle_gamma   90.00
#
_symmetry.space_group_name_H-M   'P 1'
#
loop_
_entity.id
_entity.type
_entity.pdbx_description
1 polymer ?
#
loop_
_entity_poly.entity_id
_entity_poly.type
_entity_poly.pdbx_seq_one_letter_code
_entity_poly.pdbx_strand_id
1 'polypeptide(L)'
;MKKLHKVTGIVLALIIIWMGVSGVILNHRKSLSEKGISRKHLPASYQYNNWNYGFFKGSLTLSPDTVFLYGSEGIWLTNEMGDSIVEYNQGIRSGADNLKISRMIQAPGSEVYAAGMYQLYRYNPDRGVWENQQLPADIDRITDLEIKGDTLVVLTRSELLVAKVSHNLDFEKIELAASPDRDNKRSLFRIIWKLHSGELFGTLGQVVVDFFAVLLAFFSITGLIIWLLPKRIKARKKKKQLVQKHVKTFRFSWKWHNSLGYWFTIPLLILVISGTFLRPPLLIAIAKSEVTPPPLTTMSTDNAWHDQLRVIRYDSLQHEWLLYTSDGFYTLPDFAALPRKIKIQPPVSVMGVNVLQQLDEVCWVVGSFSGLTIWNRSTGTSIDGFTGEPVRPISGMPFGQRKISGFTTALKNRTVVFDYDRGAYVFEQDRYFTPMPNKYANRPMSLWNLALEMHTGRIFTFLGMWNVLFVFVVGIAATSMIVSGWWVYRKKR
;
A
#
# COMPACT_ATOMS: atom_id res chain seq x y z
N MET A 1 -13.74 31.55 19.91
CA MET A 1 -14.40 30.39 19.26
C MET A 1 -15.01 30.75 17.89
N LYS A 2 -15.98 31.67 17.74
CA LYS A 2 -16.61 31.99 16.44
C LYS A 2 -15.62 32.47 15.36
N LYS A 3 -14.65 33.35 15.73
CA LYS A 3 -13.59 33.79 14.81
C LYS A 3 -12.68 32.63 14.41
N LEU A 4 -12.29 31.78 15.37
CA LEU A 4 -11.47 30.60 15.15
C LEU A 4 -12.14 29.64 14.15
N HIS A 5 -13.40 29.20 14.44
CA HIS A 5 -14.15 28.32 13.54
C HIS A 5 -14.26 28.88 12.11
N LYS A 6 -14.53 30.18 11.98
CA LYS A 6 -14.64 30.82 10.67
C LYS A 6 -13.31 30.82 9.92
N VAL A 7 -12.21 31.21 10.56
CA VAL A 7 -10.91 31.32 9.89
C VAL A 7 -10.39 29.94 9.51
N THR A 8 -10.35 29.00 10.47
CA THR A 8 -9.90 27.63 10.20
C THR A 8 -10.77 26.94 9.15
N GLY A 9 -12.11 27.13 9.22
CA GLY A 9 -13.03 26.55 8.24
C GLY A 9 -12.82 27.07 6.83
N ILE A 10 -12.53 28.36 6.62
CA ILE A 10 -12.22 28.90 5.29
C ILE A 10 -10.90 28.35 4.75
N VAL A 11 -9.86 28.36 5.58
CA VAL A 11 -8.51 27.88 5.20
C VAL A 11 -8.53 26.40 4.87
N LEU A 12 -9.23 25.60 5.67
CA LEU A 12 -9.24 24.14 5.51
C LEU A 12 -10.28 23.64 4.50
N ALA A 13 -11.23 24.46 4.05
CA ALA A 13 -12.37 23.99 3.28
C ALA A 13 -11.98 23.13 2.05
N LEU A 14 -11.03 23.60 1.23
CA LEU A 14 -10.57 22.87 0.06
C LEU A 14 -9.75 21.63 0.44
N ILE A 15 -8.93 21.72 1.48
CA ILE A 15 -8.11 20.62 1.97
C ILE A 15 -9.01 19.49 2.49
N ILE A 16 -10.07 19.81 3.23
CA ILE A 16 -11.01 18.81 3.76
C ILE A 16 -11.80 18.14 2.64
N ILE A 17 -12.27 18.89 1.62
CA ILE A 17 -12.91 18.30 0.45
C ILE A 17 -11.95 17.33 -0.24
N TRP A 18 -10.73 17.75 -0.46
CA TRP A 18 -9.68 16.93 -1.05
C TRP A 18 -9.40 15.66 -0.25
N MET A 19 -9.22 15.77 1.08
CA MET A 19 -9.01 14.62 1.96
C MET A 19 -10.23 13.70 2.00
N GLY A 20 -11.45 14.25 2.00
CA GLY A 20 -12.68 13.45 1.94
C GLY A 20 -12.77 12.63 0.66
N VAL A 21 -12.58 13.26 -0.51
CA VAL A 21 -12.61 12.57 -1.81
C VAL A 21 -11.52 11.50 -1.89
N SER A 22 -10.29 11.84 -1.52
CA SER A 22 -9.18 10.86 -1.53
C SER A 22 -9.40 9.73 -0.52
N GLY A 23 -10.00 9.99 0.63
CA GLY A 23 -10.35 8.97 1.62
C GLY A 23 -11.34 7.93 1.07
N VAL A 24 -12.40 8.37 0.40
CA VAL A 24 -13.35 7.47 -0.28
C VAL A 24 -12.64 6.62 -1.36
N ILE A 25 -11.78 7.23 -2.18
CA ILE A 25 -11.01 6.48 -3.19
C ILE A 25 -10.12 5.41 -2.53
N LEU A 26 -9.50 5.71 -1.38
CA LEU A 26 -8.66 4.76 -0.66
C LEU A 26 -9.43 3.55 -0.15
N ASN A 27 -10.69 3.69 0.24
CA ASN A 27 -11.54 2.59 0.69
C ASN A 27 -11.99 1.66 -0.47
N HIS A 28 -11.95 2.12 -1.72
CA HIS A 28 -12.50 1.39 -2.87
C HIS A 28 -11.44 0.93 -3.87
N ARG A 29 -10.27 0.50 -3.40
CA ARG A 29 -9.13 0.14 -4.24
C ARG A 29 -9.44 -0.90 -5.29
N LYS A 30 -10.08 -2.03 -4.91
CA LYS A 30 -10.37 -3.15 -5.82
C LYS A 30 -11.30 -2.71 -6.96
N SER A 31 -12.35 -1.95 -6.64
CA SER A 31 -13.32 -1.43 -7.63
C SER A 31 -12.72 -0.38 -8.57
N LEU A 32 -11.67 0.32 -8.14
CA LEU A 32 -11.01 1.38 -8.89
C LEU A 32 -9.65 0.93 -9.47
N SER A 33 -9.33 -0.36 -9.42
CA SER A 33 -8.03 -0.92 -9.84
C SER A 33 -7.66 -0.65 -11.30
N GLU A 34 -8.66 -0.49 -12.17
CA GLU A 34 -8.48 -0.15 -13.58
C GLU A 34 -8.20 1.35 -13.83
N LYS A 35 -8.50 2.20 -12.85
CA LYS A 35 -8.37 3.65 -13.01
C LYS A 35 -6.97 4.12 -12.67
N GLY A 36 -6.46 5.03 -13.51
CA GLY A 36 -5.15 5.64 -13.33
C GLY A 36 -5.08 7.03 -13.94
N ILE A 37 -4.06 7.78 -13.53
CA ILE A 37 -3.77 9.12 -14.03
C ILE A 37 -2.38 9.09 -14.64
N SER A 38 -2.23 9.59 -15.88
CA SER A 38 -0.90 9.73 -16.51
C SER A 38 0.01 10.58 -15.64
N ARG A 39 1.22 10.10 -15.41
CA ARG A 39 2.25 10.81 -14.63
C ARG A 39 2.66 12.16 -15.26
N LYS A 40 2.31 12.39 -16.52
CA LYS A 40 2.46 13.70 -17.18
C LYS A 40 1.73 14.83 -16.44
N HIS A 41 0.64 14.51 -15.76
CA HIS A 41 -0.18 15.49 -15.01
C HIS A 41 0.23 15.63 -13.53
N LEU A 42 1.30 14.93 -13.12
CA LEU A 42 1.82 14.96 -11.76
C LEU A 42 3.12 15.75 -11.68
N PRO A 43 3.58 16.14 -10.49
CA PRO A 43 4.91 16.72 -10.31
C PRO A 43 6.00 15.83 -10.96
N ALA A 44 7.03 16.43 -11.52
CA ALA A 44 8.08 15.71 -12.25
C ALA A 44 8.74 14.59 -11.43
N SER A 45 8.81 14.75 -10.11
CA SER A 45 9.32 13.72 -9.19
C SER A 45 8.50 12.42 -9.18
N TYR A 46 7.31 12.39 -9.77
CA TYR A 46 6.50 11.17 -9.91
C TYR A 46 6.69 10.47 -11.26
N GLN A 47 7.38 11.07 -12.21
CA GLN A 47 7.67 10.44 -13.49
C GLN A 47 8.66 9.30 -13.30
N TYR A 48 8.51 8.24 -14.09
CA TYR A 48 9.49 7.18 -14.12
C TYR A 48 10.81 7.68 -14.72
N ASN A 49 11.89 7.32 -14.09
CA ASN A 49 13.24 7.53 -14.55
C ASN A 49 14.10 6.32 -14.20
N ASN A 50 14.85 5.78 -15.16
CA ASN A 50 15.74 4.65 -14.92
C ASN A 50 15.06 3.44 -14.22
N TRP A 51 13.81 3.12 -14.59
CA TRP A 51 13.06 1.99 -14.04
C TRP A 51 12.81 2.05 -12.52
N ASN A 52 12.70 3.25 -11.93
CA ASN A 52 12.46 3.47 -10.50
C ASN A 52 11.01 3.13 -10.07
N TYR A 53 10.68 3.40 -8.80
CA TYR A 53 9.35 3.19 -8.19
C TYR A 53 8.83 1.74 -8.25
N GLY A 54 9.77 0.77 -8.22
CA GLY A 54 9.43 -0.65 -8.29
C GLY A 54 8.92 -1.06 -9.67
N PHE A 55 9.34 -0.37 -10.73
CA PHE A 55 9.01 -0.72 -12.12
C PHE A 55 9.28 -2.20 -12.35
N PHE A 56 10.49 -2.66 -11.97
CA PHE A 56 10.84 -4.05 -11.84
C PHE A 56 11.03 -4.45 -10.37
N LYS A 57 10.64 -5.67 -10.05
CA LYS A 57 10.77 -6.29 -8.72
C LYS A 57 11.64 -7.55 -8.76
N GLY A 58 11.56 -8.29 -9.85
CA GLY A 58 12.29 -9.53 -10.03
C GLY A 58 12.25 -10.02 -11.46
N SER A 59 12.73 -11.23 -11.63
CA SER A 59 12.82 -11.89 -12.94
C SER A 59 12.49 -13.37 -12.85
N LEU A 60 12.24 -13.97 -14.01
CA LEU A 60 12.13 -15.41 -14.23
C LEU A 60 12.83 -15.75 -15.55
N THR A 61 13.81 -16.63 -15.51
CA THR A 61 14.41 -17.18 -16.74
C THR A 61 13.48 -18.21 -17.34
N LEU A 62 13.06 -17.99 -18.58
CA LEU A 62 12.19 -18.89 -19.33
C LEU A 62 13.00 -19.90 -20.14
N SER A 63 14.05 -19.43 -20.79
CA SER A 63 15.04 -20.19 -21.54
C SER A 63 16.40 -19.53 -21.44
N PRO A 64 17.50 -20.15 -21.89
CA PRO A 64 18.84 -19.55 -21.82
C PRO A 64 18.90 -18.11 -22.36
N ASP A 65 18.14 -17.82 -23.42
CA ASP A 65 18.16 -16.51 -24.12
C ASP A 65 16.96 -15.63 -23.79
N THR A 66 16.07 -16.07 -22.90
CA THR A 66 14.78 -15.38 -22.67
C THR A 66 14.49 -15.22 -21.18
N VAL A 67 14.33 -14.00 -20.74
CA VAL A 67 14.05 -13.64 -19.34
C VAL A 67 12.81 -12.77 -19.25
N PHE A 68 11.90 -13.12 -18.35
CA PHE A 68 10.85 -12.22 -17.91
C PHE A 68 11.34 -11.34 -16.77
N LEU A 69 11.12 -10.02 -16.90
CA LEU A 69 11.19 -9.06 -15.80
C LEU A 69 9.76 -8.73 -15.36
N TYR A 70 9.51 -8.57 -14.08
CA TYR A 70 8.17 -8.25 -13.58
C TYR A 70 8.20 -7.25 -12.44
N GLY A 71 7.14 -6.51 -12.26
CA GLY A 71 7.03 -5.52 -11.19
C GLY A 71 5.73 -4.72 -11.20
N SER A 72 5.82 -3.42 -10.86
CA SER A 72 4.62 -2.57 -10.76
C SER A 72 3.98 -2.22 -12.11
N GLU A 73 4.72 -2.40 -13.21
CA GLU A 73 4.26 -2.09 -14.56
C GLU A 73 4.05 -3.35 -15.42
N GLY A 74 3.82 -4.50 -14.77
CA GLY A 74 3.52 -5.76 -15.44
C GLY A 74 4.73 -6.63 -15.69
N ILE A 75 4.62 -7.39 -16.77
CA ILE A 75 5.60 -8.36 -17.24
C ILE A 75 6.26 -7.84 -18.51
N TRP A 76 7.56 -8.01 -18.58
CA TRP A 76 8.40 -7.55 -19.66
C TRP A 76 9.31 -8.66 -20.10
N LEU A 77 9.49 -8.79 -21.40
CA LEU A 77 10.40 -9.75 -22.00
C LEU A 77 11.74 -9.09 -22.31
N THR A 78 12.82 -9.79 -21.99
CA THR A 78 14.18 -9.37 -22.34
C THR A 78 15.04 -10.55 -22.73
N ASN A 79 16.18 -10.29 -23.39
CA ASN A 79 17.20 -11.28 -23.64
C ASN A 79 18.07 -11.53 -22.39
N GLU A 80 18.96 -12.51 -22.45
CA GLU A 80 19.90 -12.87 -21.37
C GLU A 80 20.78 -11.67 -20.93
N MET A 81 21.05 -10.72 -21.82
CA MET A 81 21.86 -9.53 -21.54
C MET A 81 21.07 -8.36 -20.95
N GLY A 82 19.75 -8.39 -21.00
CA GLY A 82 18.90 -7.29 -20.55
C GLY A 82 18.92 -6.07 -21.49
N ASP A 83 19.34 -6.21 -22.73
CA ASP A 83 19.55 -5.08 -23.66
C ASP A 83 18.26 -4.68 -24.41
N SER A 84 17.37 -5.63 -24.64
CA SER A 84 16.08 -5.42 -25.30
C SER A 84 14.95 -5.68 -24.30
N ILE A 85 14.23 -4.64 -23.92
CA ILE A 85 13.13 -4.74 -22.94
C ILE A 85 11.82 -4.38 -23.62
N VAL A 86 10.92 -5.38 -23.76
CA VAL A 86 9.64 -5.25 -24.45
C VAL A 86 8.49 -5.60 -23.52
N GLU A 87 7.41 -4.82 -23.57
CA GLU A 87 6.19 -5.09 -22.79
C GLU A 87 5.53 -6.40 -23.21
N TYR A 88 5.13 -7.23 -22.22
CA TYR A 88 4.58 -8.56 -22.45
C TYR A 88 3.33 -8.81 -21.60
N ASN A 89 2.38 -7.87 -21.63
CA ASN A 89 1.19 -7.82 -20.76
C ASN A 89 -0.10 -8.33 -21.45
N GLN A 90 -0.02 -8.94 -22.64
CA GLN A 90 -1.22 -9.39 -23.35
C GLN A 90 -2.00 -10.43 -22.54
N GLY A 91 -3.28 -10.16 -22.26
CA GLY A 91 -4.14 -11.00 -21.42
C GLY A 91 -4.16 -10.61 -19.93
N ILE A 92 -3.22 -9.82 -19.46
CA ILE A 92 -3.31 -9.22 -18.12
C ILE A 92 -4.40 -8.16 -18.10
N ARG A 93 -5.21 -8.15 -17.05
CA ARG A 93 -6.27 -7.17 -16.86
C ARG A 93 -5.70 -5.75 -16.86
N SER A 94 -6.34 -4.86 -17.58
CA SER A 94 -5.90 -3.45 -17.69
C SER A 94 -5.96 -2.69 -16.38
N GLY A 95 -5.15 -1.62 -16.27
CA GLY A 95 -5.11 -0.70 -15.13
C GLY A 95 -3.88 -0.84 -14.25
N ALA A 96 -3.41 0.29 -13.74
CA ALA A 96 -2.13 0.38 -13.04
C ALA A 96 -2.04 -0.46 -11.73
N ASP A 97 -3.15 -0.77 -11.06
CA ASP A 97 -3.12 -1.71 -9.94
C ASP A 97 -3.16 -3.18 -10.39
N ASN A 98 -3.80 -3.48 -11.52
CA ASN A 98 -3.89 -4.84 -12.06
C ASN A 98 -2.58 -5.30 -12.73
N LEU A 99 -1.78 -4.35 -13.24
CA LEU A 99 -0.43 -4.64 -13.78
C LEU A 99 0.60 -5.01 -12.71
N LYS A 100 0.31 -4.80 -11.42
CA LYS A 100 1.27 -5.10 -10.35
C LYS A 100 1.46 -6.61 -10.18
N ILE A 101 2.60 -7.12 -10.63
CA ILE A 101 3.00 -8.51 -10.45
C ILE A 101 3.94 -8.60 -9.26
N SER A 102 3.58 -9.41 -8.27
CA SER A 102 4.36 -9.61 -7.05
C SER A 102 5.43 -10.68 -7.20
N ARG A 103 5.14 -11.73 -7.96
CA ARG A 103 6.01 -12.88 -8.17
C ARG A 103 5.67 -13.60 -9.47
N MET A 104 6.69 -14.18 -10.09
CA MET A 104 6.54 -15.18 -11.16
C MET A 104 7.31 -16.44 -10.79
N ILE A 105 6.81 -17.59 -11.18
CA ILE A 105 7.43 -18.89 -10.98
C ILE A 105 7.22 -19.77 -12.23
N GLN A 106 8.11 -20.75 -12.41
CA GLN A 106 7.97 -21.81 -13.38
C GLN A 106 7.73 -23.13 -12.64
N ALA A 107 6.64 -23.80 -13.00
CA ALA A 107 6.29 -25.12 -12.49
C ALA A 107 6.99 -26.24 -13.29
N PRO A 108 7.05 -27.47 -12.75
CA PRO A 108 7.41 -28.65 -13.54
C PRO A 108 6.55 -28.73 -14.79
N GLY A 109 7.12 -29.15 -15.92
CA GLY A 109 6.40 -29.15 -17.20
C GLY A 109 6.43 -27.82 -17.95
N SER A 110 7.24 -26.86 -17.49
CA SER A 110 7.46 -25.53 -18.11
C SER A 110 6.28 -24.57 -18.05
N GLU A 111 5.24 -24.85 -17.27
CA GLU A 111 4.15 -23.91 -17.04
C GLU A 111 4.65 -22.71 -16.22
N VAL A 112 4.25 -21.51 -16.64
CA VAL A 112 4.65 -20.26 -15.96
C VAL A 112 3.43 -19.59 -15.33
N TYR A 113 3.55 -19.23 -14.07
CA TYR A 113 2.53 -18.54 -13.30
C TYR A 113 3.02 -17.16 -12.85
N ALA A 114 2.10 -16.20 -12.81
CA ALA A 114 2.35 -14.83 -12.33
C ALA A 114 1.27 -14.39 -11.34
N ALA A 115 1.70 -13.97 -10.16
CA ALA A 115 0.80 -13.45 -9.13
C ALA A 115 0.58 -11.95 -9.32
N GLY A 116 -0.60 -11.57 -9.80
CA GLY A 116 -1.11 -10.20 -9.77
C GLY A 116 -1.61 -9.83 -8.37
N MET A 117 -2.13 -8.60 -8.22
CA MET A 117 -2.67 -8.16 -6.93
C MET A 117 -3.95 -8.90 -6.53
N TYR A 118 -4.80 -9.23 -7.50
CA TYR A 118 -6.12 -9.84 -7.29
C TYR A 118 -6.35 -11.07 -8.16
N GLN A 119 -5.43 -11.41 -9.06
CA GLN A 119 -5.54 -12.49 -10.02
C GLN A 119 -4.26 -13.30 -10.09
N LEU A 120 -4.40 -14.60 -10.33
CA LEU A 120 -3.33 -15.49 -10.72
C LEU A 120 -3.41 -15.68 -12.24
N TYR A 121 -2.29 -15.54 -12.92
CA TYR A 121 -2.18 -15.74 -14.36
C TYR A 121 -1.33 -16.95 -14.67
N ARG A 122 -1.71 -17.72 -15.73
CA ARG A 122 -0.89 -18.74 -16.36
C ARG A 122 -0.50 -18.27 -17.76
N TYR A 123 0.74 -18.45 -18.14
CA TYR A 123 1.20 -18.14 -19.48
C TYR A 123 0.80 -19.23 -20.46
N ASN A 124 0.19 -18.87 -21.57
CA ASN A 124 -0.09 -19.73 -22.70
C ASN A 124 0.95 -19.45 -23.82
N PRO A 125 1.95 -20.32 -24.03
CA PRO A 125 3.02 -20.08 -24.99
C PRO A 125 2.55 -20.12 -26.44
N ASP A 126 1.53 -20.95 -26.78
CA ASP A 126 1.02 -21.09 -28.15
C ASP A 126 0.37 -19.79 -28.62
N ARG A 127 -0.25 -19.06 -27.73
CA ARG A 127 -0.96 -17.80 -28.02
C ARG A 127 -0.17 -16.55 -27.62
N GLY A 128 0.90 -16.71 -26.84
CA GLY A 128 1.69 -15.60 -26.30
C GLY A 128 0.91 -14.69 -25.33
N VAL A 129 -0.05 -15.26 -24.57
CA VAL A 129 -0.94 -14.48 -23.70
C VAL A 129 -0.98 -15.03 -22.28
N TRP A 130 -1.33 -14.14 -21.32
CA TRP A 130 -1.60 -14.51 -19.93
C TRP A 130 -3.08 -14.81 -19.73
N GLU A 131 -3.38 -15.98 -19.21
CA GLU A 131 -4.74 -16.47 -18.96
C GLU A 131 -5.03 -16.41 -17.46
N ASN A 132 -6.16 -15.76 -17.10
CA ASN A 132 -6.57 -15.68 -15.70
C ASN A 132 -7.00 -17.05 -15.19
N GLN A 133 -6.48 -17.45 -14.03
CA GLN A 133 -6.85 -18.70 -13.35
C GLN A 133 -7.95 -18.42 -12.33
N GLN A 134 -8.86 -19.38 -12.18
CA GLN A 134 -9.94 -19.25 -11.22
C GLN A 134 -9.42 -19.46 -9.80
N LEU A 135 -9.71 -18.52 -8.92
CA LEU A 135 -9.42 -18.58 -7.50
C LEU A 135 -10.73 -18.58 -6.72
N PRO A 136 -10.75 -19.06 -5.46
CA PRO A 136 -11.92 -18.93 -4.58
C PRO A 136 -12.43 -17.49 -4.50
N ALA A 137 -13.76 -17.31 -4.44
CA ALA A 137 -14.41 -16.00 -4.63
C ALA A 137 -14.12 -14.98 -3.53
N ASP A 138 -13.83 -15.43 -2.33
CA ASP A 138 -13.70 -14.64 -1.10
C ASP A 138 -12.26 -14.26 -0.74
N ILE A 139 -11.32 -14.45 -1.68
CA ILE A 139 -9.93 -14.09 -1.42
C ILE A 139 -9.76 -12.58 -1.35
N ASP A 140 -8.92 -12.18 -0.40
CA ASP A 140 -8.41 -10.82 -0.28
C ASP A 140 -7.35 -10.57 -1.38
N ARG A 141 -6.28 -9.97 -1.06
CA ARG A 141 -5.17 -9.64 -1.94
C ARG A 141 -4.12 -10.75 -1.96
N ILE A 142 -3.69 -11.16 -3.15
CA ILE A 142 -2.51 -12.02 -3.31
C ILE A 142 -1.26 -11.21 -2.92
N THR A 143 -0.38 -11.81 -2.14
CA THR A 143 0.87 -11.20 -1.70
C THR A 143 2.09 -11.85 -2.35
N ASP A 144 2.04 -13.16 -2.58
CA ASP A 144 3.18 -13.90 -3.10
C ASP A 144 2.75 -15.23 -3.76
N LEU A 145 3.72 -15.91 -4.35
CA LEU A 145 3.56 -17.17 -5.05
C LEU A 145 4.81 -18.03 -4.88
N GLU A 146 4.66 -19.33 -4.60
CA GLU A 146 5.77 -20.25 -4.50
C GLU A 146 5.36 -21.65 -4.96
N ILE A 147 6.34 -22.48 -5.32
CA ILE A 147 6.11 -23.86 -5.75
C ILE A 147 7.09 -24.83 -5.08
N LYS A 148 6.58 -26.01 -4.68
CA LYS A 148 7.37 -27.12 -4.19
C LYS A 148 6.95 -28.38 -4.95
N GLY A 149 7.82 -28.87 -5.82
CA GLY A 149 7.45 -29.97 -6.70
C GLY A 149 6.19 -29.62 -7.52
N ASP A 150 5.16 -30.42 -7.45
CA ASP A 150 3.88 -30.20 -8.11
C ASP A 150 2.89 -29.32 -7.33
N THR A 151 3.28 -28.85 -6.14
CA THR A 151 2.40 -28.06 -5.25
C THR A 151 2.61 -26.58 -5.44
N LEU A 152 1.63 -25.91 -6.04
CA LEU A 152 1.54 -24.46 -6.18
C LEU A 152 0.91 -23.86 -4.93
N VAL A 153 1.53 -22.83 -4.37
CA VAL A 153 1.07 -22.09 -3.19
C VAL A 153 0.89 -20.62 -3.53
N VAL A 154 -0.34 -20.14 -3.49
CA VAL A 154 -0.69 -18.73 -3.61
C VAL A 154 -0.88 -18.17 -2.21
N LEU A 155 -0.05 -17.23 -1.80
CA LEU A 155 -0.15 -16.58 -0.50
C LEU A 155 -1.07 -15.37 -0.60
N THR A 156 -2.10 -15.34 0.23
CA THR A 156 -2.90 -14.14 0.47
C THR A 156 -2.38 -13.38 1.70
N ARG A 157 -3.08 -12.37 2.14
CA ARG A 157 -2.68 -11.65 3.39
C ARG A 157 -3.04 -12.42 4.66
N SER A 158 -3.91 -13.43 4.55
CA SER A 158 -4.46 -14.13 5.71
C SER A 158 -4.34 -15.66 5.61
N GLU A 159 -4.18 -16.21 4.41
CA GLU A 159 -4.37 -17.62 4.13
C GLU A 159 -3.45 -18.07 3.01
N LEU A 160 -3.28 -19.38 2.87
CA LEU A 160 -2.66 -20.02 1.73
C LEU A 160 -3.75 -20.68 0.87
N LEU A 161 -3.60 -20.56 -0.45
CA LEU A 161 -4.35 -21.36 -1.42
C LEU A 161 -3.36 -22.35 -2.02
N VAL A 162 -3.62 -23.62 -1.86
CA VAL A 162 -2.72 -24.70 -2.27
C VAL A 162 -3.41 -25.55 -3.32
N ALA A 163 -2.73 -25.81 -4.43
CA ALA A 163 -3.22 -26.65 -5.51
C ALA A 163 -2.12 -27.53 -6.09
N LYS A 164 -2.51 -28.63 -6.73
CA LYS A 164 -1.61 -29.42 -7.57
C LYS A 164 -1.69 -28.93 -9.01
N VAL A 165 -0.55 -28.63 -9.61
CA VAL A 165 -0.46 -28.20 -11.01
C VAL A 165 -1.01 -29.29 -11.93
N SER A 166 -0.70 -30.57 -11.65
CA SER A 166 -1.20 -31.73 -12.37
C SER A 166 -2.72 -31.95 -12.30
N HIS A 167 -3.43 -31.27 -11.37
CA HIS A 167 -4.87 -31.44 -11.13
C HIS A 167 -5.67 -30.17 -11.46
N ASN A 168 -5.35 -29.48 -12.54
CA ASN A 168 -6.09 -28.29 -13.04
C ASN A 168 -6.28 -27.17 -12.01
N LEU A 169 -5.35 -27.03 -11.06
CA LEU A 169 -5.37 -25.97 -10.02
C LEU A 169 -6.67 -25.91 -9.20
N ASP A 170 -7.11 -27.06 -8.70
CA ASP A 170 -8.16 -27.07 -7.69
C ASP A 170 -7.58 -26.60 -6.36
N PHE A 171 -7.90 -25.35 -5.97
CA PHE A 171 -7.32 -24.68 -4.82
C PHE A 171 -8.04 -25.03 -3.52
N GLU A 172 -7.30 -25.63 -2.60
CA GLU A 172 -7.69 -25.76 -1.19
C GLU A 172 -7.22 -24.54 -0.40
N LYS A 173 -8.11 -24.02 0.45
CA LYS A 173 -7.80 -22.90 1.37
C LYS A 173 -7.28 -23.46 2.68
N ILE A 174 -6.06 -23.04 3.06
CA ILE A 174 -5.41 -23.45 4.30
C ILE A 174 -5.21 -22.24 5.20
N GLU A 175 -5.73 -22.33 6.42
CA GLU A 175 -5.43 -21.42 7.52
C GLU A 175 -4.32 -22.03 8.38
N LEU A 176 -3.21 -21.32 8.54
CA LEU A 176 -2.11 -21.79 9.37
C LEU A 176 -2.48 -21.73 10.86
N ALA A 177 -2.05 -22.74 11.60
CA ALA A 177 -2.21 -22.77 13.04
C ALA A 177 -1.48 -21.58 13.71
N ALA A 178 -1.97 -21.15 14.87
CA ALA A 178 -1.34 -20.09 15.65
C ALA A 178 0.07 -20.51 16.09
N SER A 179 1.04 -19.61 15.96
CA SER A 179 2.39 -19.86 16.48
C SER A 179 2.40 -19.80 18.02
N PRO A 180 3.07 -20.74 18.70
CA PRO A 180 3.25 -20.67 20.15
C PRO A 180 4.13 -19.49 20.60
N ASP A 181 4.95 -18.96 19.67
CA ASP A 181 5.85 -17.84 19.93
C ASP A 181 5.17 -16.47 19.81
N ARG A 182 3.83 -16.46 19.68
CA ARG A 182 3.07 -15.28 19.36
C ARG A 182 1.93 -15.04 20.34
N ASP A 183 1.81 -13.81 20.83
CA ASP A 183 0.63 -13.38 21.59
C ASP A 183 -0.51 -12.91 20.66
N ASN A 184 -1.71 -12.80 21.24
CA ASN A 184 -2.91 -12.35 20.51
C ASN A 184 -2.97 -10.82 20.32
N LYS A 185 -1.90 -10.10 20.61
CA LYS A 185 -1.87 -8.65 20.42
C LYS A 185 -1.75 -8.26 18.96
N ARG A 186 -2.19 -7.07 18.66
CA ARG A 186 -2.13 -6.46 17.34
C ARG A 186 -1.54 -5.06 17.45
N SER A 187 -0.83 -4.64 16.42
CA SER A 187 -0.27 -3.29 16.33
C SER A 187 -1.36 -2.23 16.52
N LEU A 188 -1.15 -1.32 17.48
CA LEU A 188 -2.06 -0.20 17.75
C LEU A 188 -2.21 0.70 16.52
N PHE A 189 -1.13 0.93 15.78
CA PHE A 189 -1.19 1.65 14.50
C PHE A 189 -2.21 1.01 13.54
N ARG A 190 -2.23 -0.32 13.46
CA ARG A 190 -3.12 -1.03 12.55
C ARG A 190 -4.59 -0.94 12.98
N ILE A 191 -4.85 -1.01 14.27
CA ILE A 191 -6.19 -0.82 14.82
C ILE A 191 -6.69 0.60 14.54
N ILE A 192 -5.85 1.62 14.79
CA ILE A 192 -6.20 3.02 14.51
C ILE A 192 -6.41 3.25 13.01
N TRP A 193 -5.59 2.63 12.15
CA TRP A 193 -5.79 2.71 10.70
C TRP A 193 -7.13 2.11 10.28
N LYS A 194 -7.44 0.89 10.73
CA LYS A 194 -8.74 0.24 10.42
C LYS A 194 -9.93 0.99 11.02
N LEU A 195 -9.77 1.65 12.17
CA LEU A 195 -10.79 2.54 12.73
C LEU A 195 -10.99 3.77 11.81
N HIS A 196 -9.91 4.39 11.35
CA HIS A 196 -9.95 5.57 10.49
C HIS A 196 -10.55 5.27 9.11
N SER A 197 -10.23 4.12 8.51
CA SER A 197 -10.80 3.69 7.23
C SER A 197 -12.21 3.08 7.36
N GLY A 198 -12.64 2.75 8.57
CA GLY A 198 -13.88 2.00 8.83
C GLY A 198 -13.73 0.48 8.72
N GLU A 199 -12.63 -0.03 8.14
CA GLU A 199 -12.38 -1.47 7.98
C GLU A 199 -12.43 -2.26 9.30
N LEU A 200 -12.28 -1.58 10.44
CA LEU A 200 -12.39 -2.22 11.76
C LEU A 200 -13.76 -2.89 11.96
N PHE A 201 -14.81 -2.35 11.33
CA PHE A 201 -16.17 -2.88 11.35
C PHE A 201 -16.62 -3.43 9.99
N GLY A 202 -15.67 -3.86 9.17
CA GLY A 202 -15.91 -4.42 7.85
C GLY A 202 -16.53 -3.42 6.86
N THR A 203 -17.27 -3.94 5.90
CA THR A 203 -17.89 -3.14 4.83
C THR A 203 -18.86 -2.08 5.38
N LEU A 204 -19.62 -2.41 6.45
CA LEU A 204 -20.52 -1.45 7.08
C LEU A 204 -19.75 -0.25 7.65
N GLY A 205 -18.64 -0.50 8.33
CA GLY A 205 -17.78 0.55 8.86
C GLY A 205 -17.19 1.44 7.75
N GLN A 206 -16.77 0.86 6.63
CA GLN A 206 -16.29 1.61 5.46
C GLN A 206 -17.39 2.54 4.89
N VAL A 207 -18.61 2.04 4.71
CA VAL A 207 -19.75 2.86 4.26
C VAL A 207 -20.04 4.01 5.21
N VAL A 208 -19.95 3.78 6.53
CA VAL A 208 -20.14 4.83 7.54
C VAL A 208 -19.04 5.89 7.45
N VAL A 209 -17.77 5.49 7.28
CA VAL A 209 -16.66 6.45 7.12
C VAL A 209 -16.78 7.23 5.80
N ASP A 210 -17.18 6.60 4.71
CA ASP A 210 -17.44 7.27 3.43
C ASP A 210 -18.57 8.31 3.56
N PHE A 211 -19.63 7.97 4.30
CA PHE A 211 -20.68 8.94 4.63
C PHE A 211 -20.13 10.16 5.38
N PHE A 212 -19.24 9.95 6.37
CA PHE A 212 -18.62 11.07 7.08
C PHE A 212 -17.64 11.86 6.22
N ALA A 213 -16.96 11.25 5.26
CA ALA A 213 -16.14 11.96 4.28
C ALA A 213 -16.98 12.89 3.39
N VAL A 214 -18.12 12.39 2.90
CA VAL A 214 -19.10 13.19 2.14
C VAL A 214 -19.69 14.32 3.01
N LEU A 215 -19.99 14.03 4.27
CA LEU A 215 -20.52 15.01 5.22
C LEU A 215 -19.49 16.13 5.52
N LEU A 216 -18.20 15.81 5.63
CA LEU A 216 -17.14 16.82 5.76
C LEU A 216 -17.04 17.71 4.52
N ALA A 217 -17.15 17.15 3.32
CA ALA A 217 -17.22 17.92 2.09
C ALA A 217 -18.46 18.84 2.07
N PHE A 218 -19.62 18.33 2.48
CA PHE A 218 -20.85 19.11 2.63
C PHE A 218 -20.66 20.27 3.62
N PHE A 219 -20.03 20.07 4.78
CA PHE A 219 -19.73 21.14 5.73
C PHE A 219 -18.79 22.17 5.15
N SER A 220 -17.77 21.76 4.43
CA SER A 220 -16.85 22.68 3.77
C SER A 220 -17.57 23.56 2.75
N ILE A 221 -18.39 22.98 1.90
CA ILE A 221 -19.19 23.71 0.90
C ILE A 221 -20.20 24.65 1.57
N THR A 222 -20.99 24.14 2.52
CA THR A 222 -22.00 24.97 3.22
C THR A 222 -21.34 26.05 4.07
N GLY A 223 -20.20 25.80 4.69
CA GLY A 223 -19.40 26.79 5.41
C GLY A 223 -18.94 27.94 4.52
N LEU A 224 -18.43 27.64 3.32
CA LEU A 224 -18.07 28.65 2.32
C LEU A 224 -19.29 29.43 1.84
N ILE A 225 -20.43 28.77 1.61
CA ILE A 225 -21.69 29.43 1.27
C ILE A 225 -22.13 30.40 2.35
N ILE A 226 -22.10 29.98 3.62
CA ILE A 226 -22.45 30.83 4.77
C ILE A 226 -21.54 32.05 4.87
N TRP A 227 -20.27 31.92 4.49
CA TRP A 227 -19.31 33.02 4.49
C TRP A 227 -19.50 33.98 3.31
N LEU A 228 -19.71 33.47 2.09
CA LEU A 228 -19.74 34.27 0.85
C LEU A 228 -21.09 34.92 0.56
N LEU A 229 -22.20 34.17 0.76
CA LEU A 229 -23.52 34.64 0.34
C LEU A 229 -24.01 35.92 1.03
N PRO A 230 -23.78 36.20 2.33
CA PRO A 230 -24.19 37.45 2.94
C PRO A 230 -23.63 38.68 2.24
N LYS A 231 -22.35 38.60 1.80
CA LYS A 231 -21.67 39.68 1.06
C LYS A 231 -22.35 39.90 -0.31
N ARG A 232 -22.61 38.76 -1.04
CA ARG A 232 -23.30 38.81 -2.35
C ARG A 232 -24.73 39.35 -2.24
N ILE A 233 -25.49 38.89 -1.23
CA ILE A 233 -26.86 39.38 -0.98
C ILE A 233 -26.86 40.90 -0.74
N LYS A 234 -25.95 41.41 0.10
CA LYS A 234 -25.81 42.85 0.37
C LYS A 234 -25.50 43.64 -0.92
N ALA A 235 -24.56 43.14 -1.73
CA ALA A 235 -24.16 43.79 -2.99
C ALA A 235 -25.32 43.82 -4.02
N ARG A 236 -26.08 42.72 -4.16
CA ARG A 236 -27.20 42.61 -5.08
C ARG A 236 -28.39 43.49 -4.64
N LYS A 237 -28.67 43.57 -3.31
CA LYS A 237 -29.69 44.48 -2.77
C LYS A 237 -29.40 45.95 -3.09
N LYS A 238 -28.12 46.36 -2.97
CA LYS A 238 -27.70 47.71 -3.37
C LYS A 238 -28.01 48.03 -4.85
N LYS A 239 -27.92 47.00 -5.71
CA LYS A 239 -28.21 47.08 -7.15
C LYS A 239 -29.67 46.80 -7.48
N LYS A 240 -30.59 46.76 -6.48
CA LYS A 240 -32.00 46.42 -6.63
C LYS A 240 -32.29 45.10 -7.37
N GLN A 241 -31.36 44.14 -7.32
CA GLN A 241 -31.49 42.84 -7.97
C GLN A 241 -32.18 41.82 -7.06
N LEU A 242 -32.84 40.81 -7.66
CA LEU A 242 -33.49 39.70 -6.94
C LEU A 242 -32.50 38.90 -6.12
N VAL A 243 -32.83 38.64 -4.84
CA VAL A 243 -32.00 37.92 -3.88
C VAL A 243 -32.64 36.68 -3.27
N GLN A 244 -33.91 36.40 -3.60
CA GLN A 244 -34.68 35.31 -2.98
C GLN A 244 -33.96 33.95 -3.02
N LYS A 245 -33.45 33.54 -4.19
CA LYS A 245 -32.70 32.29 -4.36
C LYS A 245 -31.47 32.24 -3.44
N HIS A 246 -30.70 33.32 -3.35
CA HIS A 246 -29.51 33.41 -2.49
C HIS A 246 -29.87 33.32 -1.00
N VAL A 247 -30.97 33.94 -0.59
CA VAL A 247 -31.46 33.87 0.80
C VAL A 247 -31.95 32.47 1.13
N LYS A 248 -32.64 31.77 0.22
CA LYS A 248 -33.09 30.39 0.41
C LYS A 248 -31.85 29.44 0.57
N THR A 249 -30.86 29.57 -0.31
CA THR A 249 -29.61 28.78 -0.24
C THR A 249 -28.84 29.05 1.07
N PHE A 250 -28.73 30.32 1.49
CA PHE A 250 -28.11 30.69 2.76
C PHE A 250 -28.81 30.02 3.96
N ARG A 251 -30.19 30.15 4.02
CA ARG A 251 -30.99 29.56 5.12
C ARG A 251 -30.84 28.04 5.17
N PHE A 252 -30.88 27.36 4.02
CA PHE A 252 -30.62 25.92 3.92
C PHE A 252 -29.25 25.55 4.45
N SER A 253 -28.20 26.19 3.94
CA SER A 253 -26.81 25.92 4.37
C SER A 253 -26.62 26.20 5.86
N TRP A 254 -27.17 27.30 6.37
CA TRP A 254 -27.11 27.65 7.79
C TRP A 254 -27.78 26.60 8.69
N LYS A 255 -28.99 26.18 8.34
CA LYS A 255 -29.75 25.19 9.11
C LYS A 255 -29.02 23.88 9.17
N TRP A 256 -28.66 23.32 8.03
CA TRP A 256 -28.08 21.98 7.97
C TRP A 256 -26.62 21.93 8.43
N HIS A 257 -25.81 22.92 8.11
CA HIS A 257 -24.44 23.01 8.63
C HIS A 257 -24.40 22.98 10.16
N ASN A 258 -25.23 23.74 10.81
CA ASN A 258 -25.26 23.83 12.27
C ASN A 258 -25.89 22.56 12.89
N SER A 259 -27.03 22.09 12.38
CA SER A 259 -27.74 20.96 12.96
C SER A 259 -26.93 19.66 12.83
N LEU A 260 -26.51 19.32 11.62
CA LEU A 260 -25.71 18.12 11.40
C LEU A 260 -24.33 18.23 12.07
N GLY A 261 -23.69 19.42 12.03
CA GLY A 261 -22.42 19.64 12.69
C GLY A 261 -22.47 19.40 14.20
N TYR A 262 -23.58 19.70 14.85
CA TYR A 262 -23.78 19.41 16.26
C TYR A 262 -23.97 17.91 16.53
N TRP A 263 -24.84 17.25 15.78
CA TRP A 263 -25.16 15.84 15.99
C TRP A 263 -23.99 14.90 15.66
N PHE A 264 -23.21 15.22 14.63
CA PHE A 264 -22.09 14.38 14.18
C PHE A 264 -20.73 14.83 14.71
N THR A 265 -20.67 15.71 15.72
CA THR A 265 -19.41 16.18 16.31
C THR A 265 -18.51 15.03 16.78
N ILE A 266 -19.06 14.07 17.54
CA ILE A 266 -18.26 12.98 18.13
C ILE A 266 -17.68 12.06 17.05
N PRO A 267 -18.47 11.47 16.12
CA PRO A 267 -17.88 10.63 15.09
C PRO A 267 -16.91 11.37 14.17
N LEU A 268 -17.13 12.65 13.89
CA LEU A 268 -16.18 13.46 13.12
C LEU A 268 -14.86 13.70 13.88
N LEU A 269 -14.91 13.88 15.20
CA LEU A 269 -13.69 13.96 16.02
C LEU A 269 -12.94 12.63 16.03
N ILE A 270 -13.63 11.50 16.15
CA ILE A 270 -13.00 10.17 16.08
C ILE A 270 -12.28 10.01 14.73
N LEU A 271 -12.94 10.34 13.62
CA LEU A 271 -12.37 10.25 12.29
C LEU A 271 -11.12 11.13 12.13
N VAL A 272 -11.18 12.41 12.52
CA VAL A 272 -10.07 13.35 12.35
C VAL A 272 -8.91 13.03 13.28
N ILE A 273 -9.18 12.70 14.55
CA ILE A 273 -8.14 12.37 15.53
C ILE A 273 -7.44 11.06 15.14
N SER A 274 -8.20 10.01 14.79
CA SER A 274 -7.59 8.74 14.36
C SER A 274 -6.67 8.95 13.14
N GLY A 275 -7.08 9.74 12.15
CA GLY A 275 -6.25 10.06 10.99
C GLY A 275 -4.97 10.81 11.36
N THR A 276 -5.02 11.69 12.37
CA THR A 276 -3.85 12.45 12.84
C THR A 276 -2.77 11.53 13.43
N PHE A 277 -3.16 10.41 14.06
CA PHE A 277 -2.23 9.41 14.58
C PHE A 277 -1.55 8.55 13.50
N LEU A 278 -2.02 8.57 12.27
CA LEU A 278 -1.46 7.74 11.19
C LEU A 278 -0.20 8.35 10.54
N ARG A 279 0.23 9.52 10.98
CA ARG A 279 1.44 10.21 10.47
C ARG A 279 2.26 10.80 11.61
N PRO A 280 3.59 10.98 11.40
CA PRO A 280 4.42 11.67 12.37
C PRO A 280 3.89 13.09 12.69
N PRO A 281 4.09 13.57 13.93
CA PRO A 281 4.85 12.93 15.01
C PRO A 281 4.07 11.88 15.82
N LEU A 282 2.71 11.88 15.81
CA LEU A 282 1.90 11.00 16.66
C LEU A 282 2.06 9.53 16.30
N LEU A 283 2.29 9.19 15.03
CA LEU A 283 2.62 7.83 14.62
C LEU A 283 3.79 7.24 15.41
N ILE A 284 4.83 8.04 15.67
CA ILE A 284 6.04 7.57 16.36
C ILE A 284 5.70 7.04 17.76
N ALA A 285 4.77 7.73 18.45
CA ALA A 285 4.34 7.35 19.79
C ALA A 285 3.61 5.99 19.85
N ILE A 286 2.93 5.59 18.76
CA ILE A 286 2.13 4.35 18.72
C ILE A 286 2.77 3.23 17.89
N ALA A 287 3.85 3.51 17.16
CA ALA A 287 4.40 2.62 16.13
C ALA A 287 4.83 1.25 16.66
N LYS A 288 5.32 1.18 17.90
CA LYS A 288 5.75 -0.05 18.56
C LYS A 288 4.73 -0.59 19.57
N SER A 289 3.59 0.08 19.73
CA SER A 289 2.56 -0.33 20.69
C SER A 289 1.69 -1.44 20.14
N GLU A 290 1.45 -2.44 20.96
CA GLU A 290 0.56 -3.55 20.66
C GLU A 290 -0.53 -3.65 21.73
N VAL A 291 -1.74 -3.97 21.32
CA VAL A 291 -2.90 -4.09 22.21
C VAL A 291 -3.76 -5.27 21.82
N THR A 292 -4.53 -5.79 22.75
CA THR A 292 -5.56 -6.79 22.48
C THR A 292 -6.61 -6.21 21.54
N PRO A 293 -6.96 -6.91 20.43
CA PRO A 293 -7.97 -6.41 19.49
C PRO A 293 -9.29 -6.16 20.21
N PRO A 294 -10.00 -5.06 19.91
CA PRO A 294 -11.33 -4.84 20.43
C PRO A 294 -12.28 -5.99 19.98
N PRO A 295 -13.15 -6.49 20.86
CA PRO A 295 -14.11 -7.51 20.47
C PRO A 295 -15.09 -7.00 19.41
N LEU A 296 -15.69 -7.91 18.65
CA LEU A 296 -16.67 -7.62 17.59
C LEU A 296 -16.07 -6.75 16.43
N THR A 297 -14.78 -6.85 16.21
CA THR A 297 -14.09 -6.17 15.11
C THR A 297 -13.45 -7.17 14.15
N THR A 298 -13.11 -6.73 12.93
CA THR A 298 -12.38 -7.54 11.94
C THR A 298 -10.98 -7.97 12.42
N MET A 299 -10.47 -7.37 13.49
CA MET A 299 -9.19 -7.73 14.09
C MET A 299 -9.33 -8.83 15.16
N SER A 300 -10.54 -9.05 15.68
CA SER A 300 -10.89 -10.11 16.62
C SER A 300 -11.40 -11.33 15.83
N THR A 301 -10.49 -12.03 15.16
CA THR A 301 -10.74 -13.22 14.35
C THR A 301 -9.97 -14.41 14.88
N ASP A 302 -10.50 -15.62 14.70
CA ASP A 302 -9.85 -16.88 15.08
C ASP A 302 -8.60 -17.16 14.22
N ASN A 303 -8.55 -16.61 12.99
CA ASN A 303 -7.36 -16.71 12.17
C ASN A 303 -6.22 -15.86 12.75
N ALA A 304 -5.24 -16.52 13.36
CA ALA A 304 -4.07 -15.87 13.97
C ALA A 304 -3.26 -15.03 12.98
N TRP A 305 -3.30 -15.36 11.68
CA TRP A 305 -2.53 -14.76 10.63
C TRP A 305 -3.32 -13.72 9.80
N HIS A 306 -4.54 -13.40 10.22
CA HIS A 306 -5.37 -12.43 9.50
C HIS A 306 -4.61 -11.14 9.20
N ASP A 307 -4.53 -10.79 7.90
CA ASP A 307 -3.89 -9.59 7.36
C ASP A 307 -2.37 -9.46 7.66
N GLN A 308 -1.65 -10.58 7.86
CA GLN A 308 -0.24 -10.55 8.29
C GLN A 308 0.74 -11.24 7.34
N LEU A 309 0.29 -12.17 6.51
CA LEU A 309 1.15 -12.91 5.60
C LEU A 309 1.64 -12.01 4.45
N ARG A 310 2.93 -12.12 4.07
CA ARG A 310 3.56 -11.22 3.09
C ARG A 310 4.36 -11.94 2.02
N VAL A 311 5.27 -12.84 2.41
CA VAL A 311 6.16 -13.56 1.48
C VAL A 311 6.29 -15.00 1.95
N ILE A 312 6.31 -15.95 1.02
CA ILE A 312 6.55 -17.37 1.29
C ILE A 312 7.64 -17.90 0.37
N ARG A 313 8.55 -18.72 0.90
CA ARG A 313 9.57 -19.44 0.14
C ARG A 313 9.70 -20.85 0.66
N TYR A 314 10.06 -21.77 -0.20
CA TYR A 314 10.51 -23.08 0.23
C TYR A 314 12.04 -23.10 0.28
N ASP A 315 12.58 -23.42 1.46
CA ASP A 315 14.01 -23.62 1.66
C ASP A 315 14.33 -25.11 1.42
N SER A 316 14.96 -25.37 0.29
CA SER A 316 15.26 -26.75 -0.13
C SER A 316 16.33 -27.41 0.73
N LEU A 317 17.23 -26.64 1.35
CA LEU A 317 18.28 -27.17 2.22
C LEU A 317 17.74 -27.56 3.60
N GLN A 318 16.96 -26.65 4.20
CA GLN A 318 16.36 -26.89 5.51
C GLN A 318 15.09 -27.75 5.43
N HIS A 319 14.63 -28.05 4.21
CA HIS A 319 13.37 -28.78 3.94
C HIS A 319 12.15 -28.20 4.66
N GLU A 320 12.09 -26.85 4.76
CA GLU A 320 11.01 -26.13 5.43
C GLU A 320 10.52 -24.93 4.63
N TRP A 321 9.31 -24.46 4.96
CA TRP A 321 8.78 -23.22 4.45
C TRP A 321 9.27 -22.04 5.27
N LEU A 322 9.78 -21.02 4.61
CA LEU A 322 10.14 -19.71 5.17
C LEU A 322 9.02 -18.73 4.89
N LEU A 323 8.40 -18.24 5.96
CA LEU A 323 7.27 -17.32 5.89
C LEU A 323 7.68 -15.97 6.46
N TYR A 324 7.55 -14.89 5.69
CA TYR A 324 7.66 -13.53 6.19
C TYR A 324 6.27 -12.93 6.42
N THR A 325 6.09 -12.32 7.57
CA THR A 325 4.84 -11.72 8.04
C THR A 325 5.06 -10.26 8.43
N SER A 326 4.01 -9.56 8.80
CA SER A 326 4.14 -8.21 9.38
C SER A 326 4.84 -8.17 10.75
N ASP A 327 5.05 -9.33 11.37
CA ASP A 327 5.69 -9.51 12.67
C ASP A 327 7.10 -10.15 12.58
N GLY A 328 7.59 -10.45 11.37
CA GLY A 328 8.89 -11.03 11.11
C GLY A 328 8.85 -12.38 10.42
N PHE A 329 9.95 -13.11 10.50
CA PHE A 329 10.14 -14.40 9.83
C PHE A 329 9.77 -15.58 10.71
N TYR A 330 9.12 -16.56 10.09
CA TYR A 330 8.70 -17.83 10.69
C TYR A 330 9.10 -18.98 9.78
N THR A 331 9.26 -20.17 10.36
CA THR A 331 9.46 -21.42 9.63
C THR A 331 8.43 -22.46 10.01
N LEU A 332 8.14 -23.36 9.08
CA LEU A 332 7.30 -24.52 9.29
C LEU A 332 7.67 -25.64 8.31
N PRO A 333 7.76 -26.91 8.75
CA PRO A 333 8.14 -28.03 7.88
C PRO A 333 7.03 -28.34 6.85
N ASP A 334 5.79 -28.16 7.23
CA ASP A 334 4.59 -28.31 6.39
C ASP A 334 3.46 -27.39 6.90
N PHE A 335 2.34 -27.33 6.18
CA PHE A 335 1.24 -26.40 6.51
C PHE A 335 0.33 -26.88 7.66
N ALA A 336 0.48 -28.11 8.13
CA ALA A 336 -0.20 -28.61 9.32
C ALA A 336 0.60 -28.34 10.61
N ALA A 337 1.90 -28.05 10.47
CA ALA A 337 2.76 -27.77 11.61
C ALA A 337 2.56 -26.38 12.19
N LEU A 338 2.96 -26.20 13.45
CA LEU A 338 2.93 -24.89 14.10
C LEU A 338 4.10 -24.01 13.59
N PRO A 339 3.81 -22.82 13.02
CA PRO A 339 4.85 -21.90 12.63
C PRO A 339 5.71 -21.45 13.81
N ARG A 340 7.03 -21.48 13.67
CA ARG A 340 7.99 -21.06 14.70
C ARG A 340 8.70 -19.79 14.29
N LYS A 341 8.77 -18.82 15.20
CA LYS A 341 9.44 -17.54 14.94
C LYS A 341 10.95 -17.71 14.93
N ILE A 342 11.61 -17.22 13.90
CA ILE A 342 13.07 -17.17 13.82
C ILE A 342 13.56 -16.12 14.82
N LYS A 343 14.47 -16.50 15.71
CA LYS A 343 14.95 -15.60 16.78
C LYS A 343 15.90 -14.52 16.26
N ILE A 344 16.84 -14.90 15.39
CA ILE A 344 17.84 -13.98 14.80
C ILE A 344 17.44 -13.73 13.35
N GLN A 345 16.95 -12.53 13.07
CA GLN A 345 16.38 -12.14 11.79
C GLN A 345 17.15 -10.97 11.19
N PRO A 346 17.22 -10.86 9.85
CA PRO A 346 17.78 -9.70 9.21
C PRO A 346 16.89 -8.45 9.48
N PRO A 347 17.47 -7.26 9.55
CA PRO A 347 16.68 -6.03 9.73
C PRO A 347 15.86 -5.76 8.47
N VAL A 348 14.58 -5.50 8.67
CA VAL A 348 13.62 -5.17 7.60
C VAL A 348 12.94 -3.85 7.92
N SER A 349 12.70 -3.03 6.91
CA SER A 349 11.98 -1.78 7.07
C SER A 349 10.51 -2.02 7.48
N VAL A 350 9.88 -1.00 8.06
CA VAL A 350 8.44 -1.02 8.39
C VAL A 350 7.54 -1.24 7.17
N MET A 351 8.07 -1.05 5.95
CA MET A 351 7.36 -1.31 4.70
C MET A 351 7.39 -2.79 4.29
N GLY A 352 8.16 -3.62 5.00
CA GLY A 352 8.29 -5.05 4.76
C GLY A 352 9.39 -5.43 3.79
N VAL A 353 9.40 -6.72 3.44
CA VAL A 353 10.34 -7.33 2.49
C VAL A 353 9.84 -7.13 1.05
N ASN A 354 10.72 -6.66 0.18
CA ASN A 354 10.51 -6.57 -1.26
C ASN A 354 11.22 -7.68 -2.03
N VAL A 355 12.36 -8.14 -1.51
CA VAL A 355 13.18 -9.22 -2.07
C VAL A 355 13.41 -10.26 -0.99
N LEU A 356 13.11 -11.51 -1.29
CA LEU A 356 13.51 -12.68 -0.52
C LEU A 356 13.86 -13.78 -1.52
N GLN A 357 15.15 -13.97 -1.72
CA GLN A 357 15.67 -14.89 -2.72
C GLN A 357 16.85 -15.68 -2.13
N GLN A 358 16.87 -16.99 -2.36
CA GLN A 358 18.03 -17.81 -2.03
C GLN A 358 19.18 -17.46 -2.96
N LEU A 359 20.35 -17.20 -2.40
CA LEU A 359 21.56 -16.87 -3.14
C LEU A 359 22.43 -18.11 -3.35
N ASP A 360 22.61 -18.87 -2.28
CA ASP A 360 23.33 -20.14 -2.26
C ASP A 360 22.65 -21.10 -1.27
N GLU A 361 23.33 -22.17 -0.88
CA GLU A 361 22.76 -23.19 0.01
C GLU A 361 22.32 -22.66 1.37
N VAL A 362 23.01 -21.66 1.93
CA VAL A 362 22.77 -21.14 3.29
C VAL A 362 22.40 -19.67 3.34
N CYS A 363 22.72 -18.91 2.30
CA CYS A 363 22.56 -17.46 2.25
C CYS A 363 21.31 -17.02 1.47
N TRP A 364 20.62 -16.04 2.01
CA TRP A 364 19.46 -15.42 1.42
C TRP A 364 19.68 -13.93 1.23
N VAL A 365 19.27 -13.42 0.08
CA VAL A 365 19.16 -11.97 -0.16
C VAL A 365 17.82 -11.48 0.39
N VAL A 366 17.89 -10.52 1.29
CA VAL A 366 16.73 -9.84 1.87
C VAL A 366 16.80 -8.35 1.51
N GLY A 367 15.94 -7.92 0.60
CA GLY A 367 15.84 -6.53 0.17
C GLY A 367 14.61 -5.84 0.77
N SER A 368 14.80 -4.65 1.32
CA SER A 368 13.75 -3.81 1.85
C SER A 368 14.10 -2.34 1.68
N PHE A 369 13.23 -1.42 2.13
CA PHE A 369 13.58 0.00 2.17
C PHE A 369 14.62 0.36 3.24
N SER A 370 15.16 -0.65 3.96
CA SER A 370 16.32 -0.49 4.85
C SER A 370 17.65 -0.79 4.16
N GLY A 371 17.64 -1.37 2.97
CA GLY A 371 18.82 -1.78 2.22
C GLY A 371 18.72 -3.21 1.69
N LEU A 372 19.85 -3.73 1.26
CA LEU A 372 20.06 -5.10 0.82
C LEU A 372 20.90 -5.83 1.87
N THR A 373 20.39 -6.93 2.39
CA THR A 373 21.06 -7.75 3.40
C THR A 373 21.30 -9.15 2.85
N ILE A 374 22.49 -9.68 3.03
CA ILE A 374 22.79 -11.10 2.84
C ILE A 374 22.68 -11.77 4.21
N TRP A 375 21.72 -12.68 4.33
CA TRP A 375 21.38 -13.34 5.57
C TRP A 375 21.75 -14.83 5.50
N ASN A 376 22.68 -15.24 6.34
CA ASN A 376 23.00 -16.65 6.52
C ASN A 376 22.01 -17.26 7.51
N ARG A 377 21.15 -18.14 7.05
CA ARG A 377 20.10 -18.76 7.88
C ARG A 377 20.64 -19.76 8.90
N SER A 378 21.75 -20.41 8.61
CA SER A 378 22.34 -21.43 9.52
C SER A 378 22.98 -20.81 10.75
N THR A 379 23.63 -19.63 10.60
CA THR A 379 24.29 -18.92 11.71
C THR A 379 23.44 -17.78 12.27
N GLY A 380 22.44 -17.30 11.52
CA GLY A 380 21.66 -16.10 11.82
C GLY A 380 22.40 -14.79 11.50
N THR A 381 23.64 -14.85 10.99
CA THR A 381 24.42 -13.65 10.69
C THR A 381 23.87 -12.89 9.49
N SER A 382 24.01 -11.58 9.52
CA SER A 382 23.54 -10.69 8.45
C SER A 382 24.61 -9.66 8.12
N ILE A 383 24.93 -9.51 6.83
CA ILE A 383 25.84 -8.49 6.33
C ILE A 383 25.14 -7.59 5.33
N ASP A 384 25.57 -6.34 5.25
CA ASP A 384 25.12 -5.41 4.21
C ASP A 384 25.62 -5.88 2.85
N GLY A 385 24.70 -6.06 1.89
CA GLY A 385 25.02 -6.61 0.58
C GLY A 385 25.92 -5.71 -0.27
N PHE A 386 26.06 -4.40 0.06
CA PHE A 386 26.89 -3.47 -0.68
C PHE A 386 28.28 -3.31 -0.08
N THR A 387 28.40 -3.33 1.26
CA THR A 387 29.65 -3.06 1.95
C THR A 387 30.32 -4.33 2.47
N GLY A 388 29.60 -5.43 2.60
CA GLY A 388 30.08 -6.68 3.24
C GLY A 388 30.19 -6.58 4.77
N GLU A 389 29.87 -5.41 5.35
CA GLU A 389 29.96 -5.18 6.78
C GLU A 389 28.77 -5.78 7.54
N PRO A 390 28.95 -6.20 8.80
CA PRO A 390 27.84 -6.65 9.63
C PRO A 390 26.73 -5.61 9.72
N VAL A 391 25.49 -6.01 9.49
CA VAL A 391 24.35 -5.10 9.56
C VAL A 391 24.12 -4.70 11.00
N ARG A 392 24.09 -3.38 11.25
CA ARG A 392 23.72 -2.81 12.54
C ARG A 392 22.20 -2.63 12.65
N PRO A 393 21.61 -2.79 13.85
CA PRO A 393 20.21 -2.46 14.06
C PRO A 393 19.91 -1.04 13.57
N ILE A 394 18.80 -0.88 12.88
CA ILE A 394 18.40 0.43 12.35
C ILE A 394 18.06 1.34 13.54
N SER A 395 18.89 2.36 13.77
CA SER A 395 18.63 3.42 14.74
C SER A 395 18.19 4.68 14.00
N GLY A 396 17.10 5.29 14.42
CA GLY A 396 16.61 6.55 13.83
C GLY A 396 15.53 6.37 12.78
N MET A 397 15.74 6.85 11.55
CA MET A 397 14.73 6.77 10.49
C MET A 397 14.48 5.33 10.06
N PRO A 398 13.21 4.94 9.78
CA PRO A 398 12.84 3.57 9.41
C PRO A 398 13.27 3.18 7.99
N PHE A 399 14.01 4.02 7.27
CA PHE A 399 14.47 3.80 5.91
C PHE A 399 15.98 3.98 5.82
N GLY A 400 16.63 3.06 5.08
CA GLY A 400 18.04 3.16 4.74
C GLY A 400 18.32 4.20 3.64
N GLN A 401 19.61 4.37 3.32
CA GLN A 401 20.05 5.23 2.20
C GLN A 401 19.65 4.66 0.83
N ARG A 402 19.53 3.33 0.73
CA ARG A 402 19.10 2.60 -0.47
C ARG A 402 17.79 1.89 -0.17
N LYS A 403 16.76 2.14 -0.98
CA LYS A 403 15.41 1.58 -0.83
C LYS A 403 15.21 0.46 -1.85
N ILE A 404 15.58 -0.74 -1.48
CA ILE A 404 15.53 -1.87 -2.42
C ILE A 404 14.08 -2.27 -2.69
N SER A 405 13.70 -2.21 -3.96
CA SER A 405 12.39 -2.61 -4.46
C SER A 405 12.39 -3.91 -5.25
N GLY A 406 13.56 -4.35 -5.71
CA GLY A 406 13.73 -5.58 -6.48
C GLY A 406 15.19 -6.00 -6.64
N PHE A 407 15.38 -7.23 -7.14
CA PHE A 407 16.69 -7.84 -7.32
C PHE A 407 16.60 -8.95 -8.38
N THR A 408 17.64 -9.11 -9.19
CA THR A 408 17.74 -10.22 -10.15
C THR A 408 19.16 -10.67 -10.41
N THR A 409 19.36 -11.97 -10.51
CA THR A 409 20.57 -12.65 -10.97
C THR A 409 20.36 -13.39 -12.29
N ALA A 410 19.17 -13.26 -12.90
CA ALA A 410 18.81 -14.01 -14.11
C ALA A 410 19.48 -13.49 -15.39
N LEU A 411 20.18 -12.36 -15.33
CA LEU A 411 20.87 -11.79 -16.48
C LEU A 411 22.32 -12.27 -16.50
N LYS A 412 22.80 -12.64 -17.67
CA LYS A 412 24.15 -13.21 -17.85
C LYS A 412 25.23 -12.24 -17.38
N ASN A 413 26.05 -12.72 -16.44
CA ASN A 413 27.15 -11.98 -15.84
C ASN A 413 26.75 -10.63 -15.22
N ARG A 414 25.48 -10.46 -14.85
CA ARG A 414 24.96 -9.21 -14.28
C ARG A 414 23.97 -9.49 -13.15
N THR A 415 24.31 -9.08 -11.97
CA THR A 415 23.34 -8.92 -10.89
C THR A 415 22.78 -7.51 -10.95
N VAL A 416 21.46 -7.35 -11.00
CA VAL A 416 20.81 -6.03 -11.06
C VAL A 416 19.98 -5.80 -9.81
N VAL A 417 20.18 -4.65 -9.22
CA VAL A 417 19.40 -4.15 -8.08
C VAL A 417 18.44 -3.07 -8.57
N PHE A 418 17.20 -3.15 -8.13
CA PHE A 418 16.18 -2.13 -8.39
C PHE A 418 15.95 -1.31 -7.12
N ASP A 419 16.50 -0.09 -7.10
CA ASP A 419 16.26 0.88 -6.03
C ASP A 419 14.99 1.68 -6.32
N TYR A 420 14.18 1.88 -5.30
CA TYR A 420 12.88 2.56 -5.46
C TYR A 420 13.01 3.99 -5.96
N ASP A 421 14.01 4.74 -5.49
CA ASP A 421 14.20 6.15 -5.87
C ASP A 421 15.15 6.30 -7.06
N ARG A 422 16.26 5.53 -7.08
CA ARG A 422 17.34 5.66 -8.08
C ARG A 422 17.11 4.85 -9.35
N GLY A 423 16.27 3.80 -9.27
CA GLY A 423 15.98 2.88 -10.36
C GLY A 423 16.96 1.71 -10.46
N ALA A 424 17.10 1.16 -11.67
CA ALA A 424 17.88 -0.04 -11.93
C ALA A 424 19.37 0.26 -12.12
N TYR A 425 20.23 -0.53 -11.47
CA TYR A 425 21.68 -0.46 -11.67
C TYR A 425 22.32 -1.84 -11.52
N VAL A 426 23.45 -2.02 -12.19
CA VAL A 426 24.23 -3.25 -12.13
C VAL A 426 24.99 -3.28 -10.80
N PHE A 427 24.73 -4.30 -10.02
CA PHE A 427 25.42 -4.55 -8.75
C PHE A 427 26.93 -4.67 -8.99
N GLU A 428 27.76 -4.26 -8.05
CA GLU A 428 29.24 -4.25 -8.13
C GLU A 428 29.88 -3.26 -9.11
N GLN A 429 29.16 -2.74 -10.10
CA GLN A 429 29.73 -1.82 -11.10
C GLN A 429 29.29 -0.38 -10.91
N ASP A 430 28.32 -0.12 -10.03
CA ASP A 430 27.68 1.17 -9.75
C ASP A 430 27.30 1.96 -11.04
N ARG A 431 26.98 1.22 -12.11
CA ARG A 431 26.53 1.78 -13.38
C ARG A 431 25.06 1.46 -13.61
N TYR A 432 24.41 2.34 -14.33
CA TYR A 432 23.02 2.15 -14.69
C TYR A 432 22.81 0.90 -15.55
N PHE A 433 21.68 0.26 -15.33
CA PHE A 433 21.14 -0.78 -16.20
C PHE A 433 20.73 -0.18 -17.56
N THR A 434 20.25 -1.01 -18.47
CA THR A 434 19.76 -0.60 -19.80
C THR A 434 18.86 0.64 -19.70
N PRO A 435 19.14 1.70 -20.48
CA PRO A 435 18.38 2.95 -20.39
C PRO A 435 16.88 2.76 -20.61
N MET A 436 16.08 3.40 -19.77
CA MET A 436 14.63 3.37 -19.92
C MET A 436 14.17 4.27 -21.07
N PRO A 437 13.42 3.77 -22.06
CA PRO A 437 12.87 4.61 -23.12
C PRO A 437 11.90 5.67 -22.57
N ASN A 438 12.00 6.90 -23.06
CA ASN A 438 11.20 8.04 -22.62
C ASN A 438 9.68 7.82 -22.73
N LYS A 439 9.22 6.97 -23.67
CA LYS A 439 7.79 6.63 -23.83
C LYS A 439 7.17 6.02 -22.57
N TYR A 440 7.97 5.44 -21.66
CA TYR A 440 7.50 4.82 -20.42
C TYR A 440 7.49 5.79 -19.23
N ALA A 441 8.11 6.97 -19.31
CA ALA A 441 8.20 7.94 -18.22
C ALA A 441 6.84 8.37 -17.66
N ASN A 442 5.83 8.42 -18.52
CA ASN A 442 4.49 8.92 -18.19
C ASN A 442 3.43 7.81 -18.05
N ARG A 443 3.83 6.54 -17.85
CA ARG A 443 2.86 5.45 -17.58
C ARG A 443 1.95 5.80 -16.40
N PRO A 444 0.68 5.37 -16.41
CA PRO A 444 -0.29 5.81 -15.41
C PRO A 444 0.08 5.39 -13.99
N MET A 445 -0.06 6.30 -13.04
CA MET A 445 -0.14 5.97 -11.62
C MET A 445 -1.57 5.52 -11.28
N SER A 446 -1.73 4.47 -10.48
CA SER A 446 -3.07 4.05 -10.05
C SER A 446 -3.78 5.17 -9.30
N LEU A 447 -5.09 5.26 -9.48
CA LEU A 447 -5.91 6.26 -8.78
C LEU A 447 -5.80 6.11 -7.26
N TRP A 448 -5.64 4.88 -6.76
CA TRP A 448 -5.42 4.62 -5.34
C TRP A 448 -4.09 5.22 -4.84
N ASN A 449 -2.98 5.02 -5.58
CA ASN A 449 -1.69 5.59 -5.20
C ASN A 449 -1.75 7.13 -5.23
N LEU A 450 -2.36 7.71 -6.27
CA LEU A 450 -2.56 9.16 -6.32
C LEU A 450 -3.38 9.66 -5.12
N ALA A 451 -4.48 8.99 -4.81
CA ALA A 451 -5.30 9.34 -3.65
C ALA A 451 -4.50 9.26 -2.34
N LEU A 452 -3.60 8.28 -2.20
CA LEU A 452 -2.73 8.17 -1.03
C LEU A 452 -1.74 9.35 -0.94
N GLU A 453 -1.10 9.72 -2.07
CA GLU A 453 -0.20 10.88 -2.12
C GLU A 453 -0.93 12.19 -1.79
N MET A 454 -2.16 12.32 -2.29
CA MET A 454 -3.05 13.45 -2.03
C MET A 454 -3.49 13.49 -0.56
N HIS A 455 -4.01 12.40 -0.03
CA HIS A 455 -4.55 12.29 1.33
C HIS A 455 -3.47 12.54 2.40
N THR A 456 -2.25 12.09 2.13
CA THR A 456 -1.12 12.25 3.06
C THR A 456 -0.32 13.54 2.85
N GLY A 457 -0.67 14.37 1.86
CA GLY A 457 0.02 15.62 1.54
C GLY A 457 1.37 15.46 0.85
N ARG A 458 1.79 14.24 0.51
CA ARG A 458 3.07 13.98 -0.18
C ARG A 458 3.10 14.54 -1.60
N ILE A 459 1.92 14.72 -2.21
CA ILE A 459 1.78 15.37 -3.53
C ILE A 459 2.34 16.80 -3.53
N PHE A 460 2.40 17.47 -2.39
CA PHE A 460 2.95 18.81 -2.24
C PHE A 460 4.47 18.78 -2.10
N THR A 461 5.15 18.36 -3.17
CA THR A 461 6.61 18.16 -3.20
C THR A 461 7.41 19.43 -2.88
N PHE A 462 6.83 20.62 -3.10
CA PHE A 462 7.44 21.91 -2.75
C PHE A 462 7.60 22.12 -1.23
N LEU A 463 6.90 21.36 -0.38
CA LEU A 463 7.08 21.40 1.07
C LEU A 463 8.34 20.67 1.53
N GLY A 464 9.00 19.90 0.64
CA GLY A 464 10.16 19.10 1.00
C GLY A 464 9.87 18.17 2.19
N MET A 465 10.77 18.16 3.19
CA MET A 465 10.61 17.33 4.40
C MET A 465 9.42 17.74 5.28
N TRP A 466 8.92 18.97 5.17
CA TRP A 466 7.78 19.44 5.95
C TRP A 466 6.45 18.78 5.58
N ASN A 467 6.38 18.12 4.42
CA ASN A 467 5.18 17.37 4.02
C ASN A 467 4.82 16.24 5.01
N VAL A 468 5.78 15.75 5.78
CA VAL A 468 5.56 14.76 6.84
C VAL A 468 4.63 15.29 7.94
N LEU A 469 4.68 16.60 8.22
CA LEU A 469 3.83 17.26 9.22
C LEU A 469 2.46 17.71 8.68
N PHE A 470 2.22 17.58 7.37
CA PHE A 470 0.99 18.07 6.73
C PHE A 470 -0.27 17.54 7.42
N VAL A 471 -0.38 16.22 7.56
CA VAL A 471 -1.56 15.57 8.19
C VAL A 471 -1.71 15.98 9.65
N PHE A 472 -0.60 16.11 10.39
CA PHE A 472 -0.62 16.52 11.79
C PHE A 472 -1.18 17.95 11.95
N VAL A 473 -0.68 18.90 11.17
CA VAL A 473 -1.12 20.31 11.22
C VAL A 473 -2.58 20.43 10.79
N VAL A 474 -2.96 19.77 9.69
CA VAL A 474 -4.36 19.76 9.22
C VAL A 474 -5.28 19.11 10.25
N GLY A 475 -4.86 18.00 10.86
CA GLY A 475 -5.63 17.26 11.85
C GLY A 475 -5.90 18.09 13.12
N ILE A 476 -4.88 18.77 13.66
CA ILE A 476 -5.06 19.69 14.81
C ILE A 476 -5.99 20.85 14.45
N ALA A 477 -5.80 21.46 13.28
CA ALA A 477 -6.62 22.57 12.86
C ALA A 477 -8.08 22.13 12.61
N ALA A 478 -8.31 20.95 12.03
CA ALA A 478 -9.65 20.38 11.82
C ALA A 478 -10.33 20.01 13.14
N THR A 479 -9.59 19.40 14.08
CA THR A 479 -10.08 19.11 15.45
C THR A 479 -10.52 20.43 16.13
N SER A 480 -9.68 21.45 16.10
CA SER A 480 -9.99 22.78 16.67
C SER A 480 -11.23 23.41 15.99
N MET A 481 -11.37 23.25 14.68
CA MET A 481 -12.51 23.72 13.92
C MET A 481 -13.81 23.01 14.35
N ILE A 482 -13.80 21.68 14.48
CA ILE A 482 -14.97 20.89 14.89
C ILE A 482 -15.40 21.29 16.31
N VAL A 483 -14.47 21.30 17.26
CA VAL A 483 -14.73 21.68 18.66
C VAL A 483 -15.25 23.11 18.78
N SER A 484 -14.64 24.06 18.05
CA SER A 484 -15.11 25.46 18.07
C SER A 484 -16.49 25.64 17.43
N GLY A 485 -16.82 24.85 16.40
CA GLY A 485 -18.14 24.82 15.78
C GLY A 485 -19.23 24.35 16.74
N TRP A 486 -18.97 23.21 17.39
CA TRP A 486 -19.87 22.66 18.41
C TRP A 486 -20.11 23.66 19.55
N TRP A 487 -19.05 24.30 20.07
CA TRP A 487 -19.13 25.30 21.13
C TRP A 487 -19.98 26.51 20.73
N VAL A 488 -19.80 27.02 19.50
CA VAL A 488 -20.56 28.18 18.98
C VAL A 488 -22.05 27.86 18.86
N TYR A 489 -22.39 26.64 18.48
CA TYR A 489 -23.80 26.23 18.34
C TYR A 489 -24.44 25.98 19.71
N ARG A 490 -23.77 25.31 20.66
CA ARG A 490 -24.27 25.08 22.01
C ARG A 490 -24.67 26.36 22.74
N LYS A 491 -23.90 27.45 22.58
CA LYS A 491 -24.20 28.75 23.21
C LYS A 491 -25.41 29.48 22.61
N LYS A 492 -25.97 28.97 21.51
CA LYS A 492 -27.13 29.58 20.85
C LYS A 492 -28.45 28.83 21.10
N ARG A 493 -28.38 27.66 21.66
CA ARG A 493 -29.48 26.90 22.25
C ARG A 493 -29.68 27.34 23.72
#